data_725fe98e2ccd7ef0233f7c0dbe0ab961
#
_entry.id   725fe98e2ccd7ef0233f7c0dbe0ab961
#
_cell.length_a   1.000
_cell.length_b   1.000
_cell.length_c   1.000
_cell.angle_alpha   90.00
_cell.angle_beta   90.00
_cell.angle_gamma   90.00
#
_symmetry.space_group_name_H-M   'P 1'
#
loop_
_entity.id
_entity.type
_entity.pdbx_description
1 polymer ?
#
loop_
_entity_poly.entity_id
_entity_poly.type
_entity_poly.pdbx_seq_one_letter_code
_entity_poly.pdbx_strand_id
1 'polypeptide(L)'
;MFLNKKIKKNLIKNIKELSLDNSGSFIEYPTVAIKYLEIISKKIKKYNGGILSFDYGYINGKNKNTLQSVKKHKYLDIFSEPRNADITSHINYKLFAKIIRKNNLEINKIVSQSEFLQKLGIIERANLISKKISFKEKADLYYRLKRLLHFEEMGNLFKVLFAQKKGKKFLLGFK
;
A
#
# COMPACT_ATOMS: atom_id res chain seq x y z
N MET A 1 -25.62 2.26 17.25
CA MET A 1 -26.58 1.28 16.69
C MET A 1 -25.91 0.57 15.51
N PHE A 2 -25.35 -0.63 15.71
CA PHE A 2 -24.74 -1.41 14.63
C PHE A 2 -25.87 -2.09 13.85
N LEU A 3 -26.07 -1.70 12.61
CA LEU A 3 -26.99 -2.37 11.70
C LEU A 3 -26.47 -3.79 11.42
N ASN A 4 -27.09 -4.79 12.01
CA ASN A 4 -26.81 -6.20 11.78
C ASN A 4 -27.35 -6.59 10.37
N LYS A 5 -26.71 -6.10 9.31
CA LYS A 5 -27.03 -6.52 7.95
C LYS A 5 -26.50 -7.94 7.77
N LYS A 6 -27.40 -8.89 7.51
CA LYS A 6 -27.06 -10.25 7.08
C LYS A 6 -25.97 -10.19 6.02
N ILE A 7 -24.75 -10.65 6.35
CA ILE A 7 -23.62 -10.67 5.41
C ILE A 7 -24.04 -11.52 4.19
N LYS A 8 -23.90 -10.96 3.00
CA LYS A 8 -24.25 -11.66 1.76
C LYS A 8 -23.42 -12.94 1.63
N LYS A 9 -24.07 -14.09 1.31
CA LYS A 9 -23.40 -15.40 1.15
C LYS A 9 -22.14 -15.34 0.27
N ASN A 10 -22.19 -14.56 -0.81
CA ASN A 10 -21.06 -14.34 -1.70
C ASN A 10 -19.85 -13.67 -1.03
N LEU A 11 -20.07 -12.77 -0.08
CA LEU A 11 -18.97 -12.11 0.65
C LEU A 11 -18.28 -13.12 1.58
N ILE A 12 -19.04 -13.96 2.28
CA ILE A 12 -18.50 -15.03 3.12
C ILE A 12 -17.65 -15.99 2.29
N LYS A 13 -18.16 -16.41 1.11
CA LYS A 13 -17.40 -17.25 0.18
C LYS A 13 -16.07 -16.61 -0.22
N ASN A 14 -16.08 -15.34 -0.62
CA ASN A 14 -14.87 -14.61 -1.01
C ASN A 14 -13.86 -14.48 0.15
N ILE A 15 -14.34 -14.21 1.37
CA ILE A 15 -13.50 -14.14 2.57
C ILE A 15 -12.76 -15.46 2.79
N LYS A 16 -13.46 -16.60 2.69
CA LYS A 16 -12.90 -17.95 2.82
C LYS A 16 -11.89 -18.25 1.69
N GLU A 17 -12.25 -18.00 0.44
CA GLU A 17 -11.35 -18.22 -0.72
C GLU A 17 -10.04 -17.41 -0.60
N LEU A 18 -10.10 -16.25 0.00
CA LEU A 18 -8.95 -15.39 0.23
C LEU A 18 -8.21 -15.70 1.55
N SER A 19 -8.70 -16.69 2.31
CA SER A 19 -8.14 -17.09 3.62
C SER A 19 -8.02 -15.91 4.58
N LEU A 20 -9.06 -15.10 4.68
CA LEU A 20 -9.12 -13.95 5.59
C LEU A 20 -9.80 -14.29 6.91
N ASP A 21 -10.51 -15.41 6.98
CA ASP A 21 -11.26 -15.90 8.14
C ASP A 21 -10.36 -16.35 9.30
N ASN A 22 -9.11 -16.72 9.03
CA ASN A 22 -8.15 -17.21 10.03
C ASN A 22 -7.36 -16.10 10.75
N SER A 23 -7.71 -14.84 10.57
CA SER A 23 -6.83 -13.72 10.92
C SER A 23 -7.30 -12.87 12.10
N GLY A 24 -8.30 -13.30 12.86
CA GLY A 24 -8.78 -12.62 14.06
C GLY A 24 -10.25 -12.19 13.99
N SER A 25 -10.69 -11.40 14.98
CA SER A 25 -12.08 -10.95 15.15
C SER A 25 -12.53 -9.84 14.21
N PHE A 26 -11.62 -9.28 13.40
CA PHE A 26 -11.90 -8.14 12.53
C PHE A 26 -11.36 -8.36 11.12
N ILE A 27 -12.18 -8.10 10.11
CA ILE A 27 -11.83 -8.26 8.69
C ILE A 27 -12.16 -6.98 7.94
N GLU A 28 -11.14 -6.32 7.39
CA GLU A 28 -11.30 -5.25 6.42
C GLU A 28 -11.37 -5.86 5.02
N TYR A 29 -12.52 -5.73 4.35
CA TYR A 29 -12.73 -6.27 3.02
C TYR A 29 -13.04 -5.14 2.02
N PRO A 30 -12.04 -4.67 1.25
CA PRO A 30 -12.17 -3.52 0.38
C PRO A 30 -12.83 -3.91 -0.97
N THR A 31 -14.14 -4.13 -0.97
CA THR A 31 -14.92 -4.60 -2.14
C THR A 31 -14.68 -3.76 -3.40
N VAL A 32 -14.63 -2.45 -3.27
CA VAL A 32 -14.43 -1.52 -4.39
C VAL A 32 -13.02 -1.65 -4.95
N ALA A 33 -12.00 -1.64 -4.08
CA ALA A 33 -10.61 -1.80 -4.50
C ALA A 33 -10.35 -3.15 -5.19
N ILE A 34 -10.96 -4.24 -4.69
CA ILE A 34 -10.88 -5.56 -5.31
C ILE A 34 -11.43 -5.51 -6.74
N LYS A 35 -12.61 -4.91 -6.94
CA LYS A 35 -13.21 -4.76 -8.27
C LYS A 35 -12.31 -3.95 -9.22
N TYR A 36 -11.71 -2.86 -8.75
CA TYR A 36 -10.77 -2.08 -9.56
C TYR A 36 -9.50 -2.85 -9.89
N LEU A 37 -8.93 -3.61 -8.94
CA LEU A 37 -7.77 -4.47 -9.20
C LEU A 37 -8.06 -5.52 -10.28
N GLU A 38 -9.26 -6.11 -10.30
CA GLU A 38 -9.67 -7.05 -11.34
C GLU A 38 -9.77 -6.38 -12.72
N ILE A 39 -10.37 -5.18 -12.78
CA ILE A 39 -10.49 -4.39 -14.02
C ILE A 39 -9.10 -4.02 -14.56
N ILE A 40 -8.23 -3.49 -13.69
CA ILE A 40 -6.87 -3.10 -14.04
C ILE A 40 -6.07 -4.32 -14.51
N SER A 41 -6.18 -5.44 -13.81
CA SER A 41 -5.50 -6.69 -14.18
C SER A 41 -5.90 -7.17 -15.58
N LYS A 42 -7.16 -7.09 -15.93
CA LYS A 42 -7.63 -7.41 -17.30
C LYS A 42 -7.00 -6.49 -18.34
N LYS A 43 -6.93 -5.18 -18.05
CA LYS A 43 -6.30 -4.19 -18.95
C LYS A 43 -4.80 -4.42 -19.10
N ILE A 44 -4.07 -4.70 -18.01
CA ILE A 44 -2.64 -5.03 -18.02
C ILE A 44 -2.39 -6.24 -18.93
N LYS A 45 -3.19 -7.30 -18.81
CA LYS A 45 -3.08 -8.48 -19.67
C LYS A 45 -3.29 -8.17 -21.14
N LYS A 46 -4.29 -7.34 -21.44
CA LYS A 46 -4.66 -6.98 -22.84
C LYS A 46 -3.60 -6.09 -23.49
N TYR A 47 -3.08 -5.10 -22.76
CA TYR A 47 -2.24 -4.04 -23.31
C TYR A 47 -0.76 -4.14 -22.91
N ASN A 48 -0.33 -5.21 -22.26
CA ASN A 48 1.06 -5.40 -21.82
C ASN A 48 1.60 -4.34 -20.86
N GLY A 49 0.75 -3.78 -20.01
CA GLY A 49 1.12 -2.78 -19.04
C GLY A 49 1.63 -3.34 -17.71
N GLY A 50 1.70 -2.48 -16.72
CA GLY A 50 1.97 -2.82 -15.33
C GLY A 50 1.27 -1.86 -14.39
N ILE A 51 1.21 -2.20 -13.11
CA ILE A 51 0.74 -1.34 -12.02
C ILE A 51 1.82 -1.26 -10.96
N LEU A 52 2.19 -0.04 -10.59
CA LEU A 52 3.04 0.27 -9.46
C LEU A 52 2.18 0.93 -8.39
N SER A 53 2.12 0.34 -7.21
CA SER A 53 1.37 0.85 -6.06
C SER A 53 2.32 1.26 -4.96
N PHE A 54 2.14 2.50 -4.48
CA PHE A 54 2.77 3.06 -3.29
C PHE A 54 1.69 3.53 -2.34
N ASP A 55 1.60 2.92 -1.17
CA ASP A 55 0.66 3.38 -0.16
C ASP A 55 1.04 2.82 1.22
N TYR A 56 0.47 3.40 2.28
CA TYR A 56 0.64 2.84 3.61
C TYR A 56 -0.17 1.55 3.77
N GLY A 57 0.47 0.57 4.40
CA GLY A 57 -0.13 -0.75 4.54
C GLY A 57 0.78 -1.78 5.18
N TYR A 58 0.31 -3.02 5.19
CA TYR A 58 1.00 -4.14 5.81
C TYR A 58 1.03 -5.37 4.88
N ILE A 59 2.06 -6.21 5.08
CA ILE A 59 2.22 -7.47 4.34
C ILE A 59 1.85 -8.64 5.25
N ASN A 60 2.32 -8.61 6.49
CA ASN A 60 2.13 -9.66 7.49
C ASN A 60 1.40 -9.08 8.71
N GLY A 61 0.68 -9.95 9.41
CA GLY A 61 -0.05 -9.61 10.62
C GLY A 61 -1.46 -10.16 10.60
N LYS A 62 -2.08 -10.18 11.79
CA LYS A 62 -3.52 -10.46 11.93
C LYS A 62 -4.28 -9.29 11.34
N ASN A 63 -5.48 -9.55 10.84
CA ASN A 63 -6.38 -8.47 10.44
C ASN A 63 -6.53 -7.50 11.61
N LYS A 64 -6.21 -6.24 11.33
CA LYS A 64 -6.29 -5.15 12.31
C LYS A 64 -7.39 -4.21 11.87
N ASN A 65 -8.03 -3.55 12.82
CA ASN A 65 -8.82 -2.38 12.51
C ASN A 65 -7.84 -1.23 12.21
N THR A 66 -7.72 -0.89 10.93
CA THR A 66 -6.83 0.19 10.48
C THR A 66 -7.61 1.42 10.03
N LEU A 67 -8.94 1.38 10.10
CA LEU A 67 -9.81 2.50 9.76
C LEU A 67 -9.57 3.65 10.74
N GLN A 68 -9.25 4.80 10.22
CA GLN A 68 -8.90 5.99 10.99
C GLN A 68 -9.47 7.26 10.37
N SER A 69 -9.75 8.25 11.21
CA SER A 69 -10.12 9.59 10.80
C SER A 69 -9.01 10.55 11.17
N VAL A 70 -8.60 11.40 10.23
CA VAL A 70 -7.48 12.33 10.40
C VAL A 70 -7.90 13.73 9.96
N LYS A 71 -7.67 14.74 10.82
CA LYS A 71 -7.84 16.15 10.49
C LYS A 71 -6.66 16.96 11.01
N LYS A 72 -6.06 17.79 10.14
CA LYS A 72 -4.88 18.60 10.49
C LYS A 72 -3.78 17.79 11.19
N HIS A 73 -3.49 16.58 10.68
CA HIS A 73 -2.52 15.61 11.23
C HIS A 73 -2.83 15.09 12.64
N LYS A 74 -4.07 15.19 13.11
CA LYS A 74 -4.50 14.62 14.39
C LYS A 74 -5.55 13.53 14.15
N TYR A 75 -5.43 12.44 14.90
CA TYR A 75 -6.44 11.38 14.90
C TYR A 75 -7.69 11.83 15.60
N LEU A 76 -8.83 11.51 15.02
CA LEU A 76 -10.16 11.77 15.56
C LEU A 76 -10.97 10.48 15.64
N ASP A 77 -12.04 10.49 16.43
CA ASP A 77 -13.08 9.47 16.31
C ASP A 77 -13.69 9.51 14.89
N ILE A 78 -13.98 8.33 14.32
CA ILE A 78 -14.44 8.21 12.93
C ILE A 78 -15.74 8.96 12.66
N PHE A 79 -16.58 9.11 13.67
CA PHE A 79 -17.89 9.74 13.57
C PHE A 79 -17.93 11.18 14.11
N SER A 80 -16.84 11.68 14.67
CA SER A 80 -16.83 13.01 15.34
C SER A 80 -17.01 14.17 14.37
N GLU A 81 -16.42 14.09 13.17
CA GLU A 81 -16.46 15.16 12.18
C GLU A 81 -16.74 14.64 10.75
N PRO A 82 -17.95 14.15 10.46
CA PRO A 82 -18.31 13.68 9.13
C PRO A 82 -18.12 14.78 8.09
N ARG A 83 -17.46 14.47 6.97
CA ARG A 83 -17.13 15.37 5.84
C ARG A 83 -16.02 16.38 6.09
N ASN A 84 -15.53 16.53 7.33
CA ASN A 84 -14.49 17.49 7.68
C ASN A 84 -13.15 16.82 8.06
N ALA A 85 -13.08 15.50 8.01
CA ALA A 85 -11.88 14.72 8.27
C ALA A 85 -11.67 13.68 7.18
N ASP A 86 -10.42 13.37 6.90
CA ASP A 86 -10.04 12.32 5.95
C ASP A 86 -10.21 10.95 6.60
N ILE A 87 -10.98 10.07 5.98
CA ILE A 87 -11.16 8.69 6.43
C ILE A 87 -10.23 7.81 5.59
N THR A 88 -9.34 7.11 6.26
CA THR A 88 -8.30 6.28 5.63
C THR A 88 -8.21 4.92 6.28
N SER A 89 -7.64 3.94 5.58
CA SER A 89 -7.31 2.61 6.09
C SER A 89 -6.03 2.10 5.45
N HIS A 90 -5.34 1.19 6.12
CA HIS A 90 -4.13 0.60 5.59
C HIS A 90 -4.43 -0.47 4.54
N ILE A 91 -3.63 -0.52 3.49
CA ILE A 91 -3.75 -1.57 2.47
C ILE A 91 -3.20 -2.90 3.00
N ASN A 92 -4.02 -3.95 2.90
CA ASN A 92 -3.54 -5.31 3.06
C ASN A 92 -2.87 -5.79 1.75
N TYR A 93 -1.55 -5.58 1.64
CA TYR A 93 -0.79 -5.95 0.45
C TYR A 93 -0.74 -7.46 0.19
N LYS A 94 -0.88 -8.30 1.23
CA LYS A 94 -0.99 -9.75 1.05
C LYS A 94 -2.30 -10.12 0.32
N LEU A 95 -3.40 -9.46 0.68
CA LEU A 95 -4.68 -9.61 -0.01
C LEU A 95 -4.59 -9.12 -1.45
N PHE A 96 -4.03 -7.93 -1.69
CA PHE A 96 -3.85 -7.39 -3.05
C PHE A 96 -3.01 -8.33 -3.92
N ALA A 97 -1.92 -8.86 -3.38
CA ALA A 97 -1.08 -9.83 -4.08
C ALA A 97 -1.85 -11.10 -4.46
N LYS A 98 -2.71 -11.63 -3.57
CA LYS A 98 -3.56 -12.79 -3.87
C LYS A 98 -4.51 -12.51 -5.04
N ILE A 99 -5.17 -11.35 -5.03
CA ILE A 99 -6.12 -10.95 -6.08
C ILE A 99 -5.40 -10.78 -7.43
N ILE A 100 -4.27 -10.12 -7.44
CA ILE A 100 -3.46 -9.89 -8.64
C ILE A 100 -3.00 -11.24 -9.23
N ARG A 101 -2.50 -12.15 -8.40
CA ARG A 101 -2.09 -13.49 -8.85
C ARG A 101 -3.27 -14.33 -9.36
N LYS A 102 -4.45 -14.27 -8.70
CA LYS A 102 -5.70 -14.91 -9.15
C LYS A 102 -6.09 -14.43 -10.56
N ASN A 103 -5.74 -13.20 -10.92
CA ASN A 103 -5.94 -12.64 -12.24
C ASN A 103 -4.78 -12.95 -13.22
N ASN A 104 -3.91 -13.91 -12.92
CA ASN A 104 -2.79 -14.34 -13.76
C ASN A 104 -1.76 -13.24 -14.09
N LEU A 105 -1.55 -12.30 -13.20
CA LEU A 105 -0.42 -11.38 -13.25
C LEU A 105 0.71 -11.87 -12.35
N GLU A 106 1.92 -11.47 -12.68
CA GLU A 106 3.11 -11.65 -11.87
C GLU A 106 3.34 -10.41 -11.01
N ILE A 107 3.75 -10.62 -9.76
CA ILE A 107 4.15 -9.54 -8.86
C ILE A 107 5.59 -9.75 -8.43
N ASN A 108 6.31 -8.64 -8.30
CA ASN A 108 7.60 -8.63 -7.64
C ASN A 108 7.44 -8.84 -6.12
N LYS A 109 8.56 -9.07 -5.42
CA LYS A 109 8.56 -9.04 -3.95
C LYS A 109 7.99 -7.68 -3.51
N ILE A 110 7.04 -7.70 -2.56
CA ILE A 110 6.56 -6.47 -1.95
C ILE A 110 7.64 -5.97 -1.00
N VAL A 111 8.06 -4.73 -1.15
CA VAL A 111 9.14 -4.11 -0.39
C VAL A 111 8.64 -2.90 0.38
N SER A 112 9.41 -2.42 1.36
CA SER A 112 9.14 -1.13 2.00
C SER A 112 9.51 0.03 1.06
N GLN A 113 8.95 1.21 1.29
CA GLN A 113 9.34 2.41 0.57
C GLN A 113 10.83 2.70 0.73
N SER A 114 11.36 2.54 1.94
CA SER A 114 12.79 2.71 2.22
C SER A 114 13.64 1.79 1.35
N GLU A 115 13.34 0.50 1.34
CA GLU A 115 14.05 -0.49 0.52
C GLU A 115 13.99 -0.14 -0.97
N PHE A 116 12.81 0.21 -1.47
CA PHE A 116 12.60 0.55 -2.88
C PHE A 116 13.38 1.80 -3.30
N LEU A 117 13.28 2.88 -2.53
CA LEU A 117 13.93 4.15 -2.85
C LEU A 117 15.46 4.05 -2.75
N GLN A 118 15.98 3.30 -1.77
CA GLN A 118 17.43 3.08 -1.66
C GLN A 118 17.96 2.28 -2.86
N LYS A 119 17.25 1.24 -3.29
CA LYS A 119 17.61 0.47 -4.48
C LYS A 119 17.49 1.27 -5.79
N LEU A 120 16.75 2.37 -5.78
CA LEU A 120 16.69 3.34 -6.89
C LEU A 120 17.81 4.39 -6.82
N GLY A 121 18.67 4.37 -5.79
CA GLY A 121 19.79 5.29 -5.66
C GLY A 121 19.40 6.67 -5.09
N ILE A 122 18.37 6.72 -4.21
CA ILE A 122 17.94 8.01 -3.62
C ILE A 122 19.05 8.66 -2.78
N ILE A 123 19.89 7.85 -2.10
CA ILE A 123 21.00 8.33 -1.28
C ILE A 123 22.09 8.94 -2.15
N GLU A 124 22.48 8.25 -3.21
CA GLU A 124 23.47 8.73 -4.18
C GLU A 124 23.01 10.02 -4.84
N ARG A 125 21.72 10.09 -5.22
CA ARG A 125 21.12 11.30 -5.77
C ARG A 125 21.14 12.45 -4.75
N ALA A 126 20.80 12.21 -3.49
CA ALA A 126 20.83 13.23 -2.44
C ALA A 126 22.27 13.74 -2.22
N ASN A 127 23.26 12.84 -2.21
CA ASN A 127 24.68 13.21 -2.08
C ASN A 127 25.17 14.08 -3.26
N LEU A 128 24.73 13.78 -4.48
CA LEU A 128 25.07 14.59 -5.65
C LEU A 128 24.46 16.00 -5.57
N ILE A 129 23.19 16.09 -5.18
CA ILE A 129 22.48 17.37 -5.02
C ILE A 129 23.12 18.19 -3.90
N SER A 130 23.45 17.55 -2.77
CA SER A 130 24.02 18.24 -1.59
C SER A 130 25.32 18.97 -1.87
N LYS A 131 26.10 18.54 -2.88
CA LYS A 131 27.34 19.21 -3.28
C LYS A 131 27.14 20.61 -3.91
N LYS A 132 25.93 20.90 -4.37
CA LYS A 132 25.61 22.08 -5.18
C LYS A 132 24.68 23.08 -4.49
N ILE A 133 24.35 22.85 -3.22
CA ILE A 133 23.35 23.62 -2.47
C ILE A 133 23.95 24.17 -1.17
N SER A 134 23.33 25.19 -0.61
CA SER A 134 23.72 25.82 0.66
C SER A 134 23.56 24.88 1.86
N PHE A 135 24.16 25.25 2.99
CA PHE A 135 24.05 24.47 4.23
C PHE A 135 22.60 24.32 4.69
N LYS A 136 21.80 25.38 4.61
CA LYS A 136 20.37 25.34 4.97
C LYS A 136 19.58 24.39 4.09
N GLU A 137 19.81 24.44 2.80
CA GLU A 137 19.14 23.51 1.84
C GLU A 137 19.59 22.07 2.04
N LYS A 138 20.84 21.82 2.43
CA LYS A 138 21.31 20.48 2.81
C LYS A 138 20.53 19.93 4.01
N ALA A 139 20.37 20.73 5.05
CA ALA A 139 19.61 20.32 6.23
C ALA A 139 18.17 19.95 5.87
N ASP A 140 17.49 20.75 5.04
CA ASP A 140 16.13 20.44 4.56
C ASP A 140 16.11 19.18 3.68
N LEU A 141 17.06 19.02 2.76
CA LEU A 141 17.19 17.82 1.93
C LEU A 141 17.30 16.55 2.78
N TYR A 142 18.20 16.53 3.77
CA TYR A 142 18.40 15.36 4.62
C TYR A 142 17.24 15.12 5.58
N TYR A 143 16.57 16.16 6.05
CA TYR A 143 15.35 16.03 6.83
C TYR A 143 14.24 15.36 6.02
N ARG A 144 14.02 15.79 4.79
CA ARG A 144 13.03 15.15 3.88
C ARG A 144 13.43 13.71 3.54
N LEU A 145 14.72 13.45 3.31
CA LEU A 145 15.24 12.11 3.06
C LEU A 145 14.99 11.20 4.25
N LYS A 146 15.23 11.68 5.48
CA LYS A 146 14.92 10.96 6.71
C LYS A 146 13.44 10.58 6.75
N ARG A 147 12.53 11.51 6.52
CA ARG A 147 11.08 11.22 6.51
C ARG A 147 10.70 10.11 5.52
N LEU A 148 11.32 10.10 4.34
CA LEU A 148 11.03 9.08 3.32
C LEU A 148 11.58 7.69 3.67
N LEU A 149 12.73 7.62 4.37
CA LEU A 149 13.48 6.38 4.55
C LEU A 149 13.42 5.82 5.97
N HIS A 150 13.18 6.65 6.99
CA HIS A 150 13.24 6.20 8.37
C HIS A 150 12.15 5.20 8.69
N PHE A 151 12.49 4.16 9.46
CA PHE A 151 11.61 3.05 9.78
C PHE A 151 10.34 3.48 10.53
N GLU A 152 10.46 4.42 11.47
CA GLU A 152 9.35 4.93 12.29
C GLU A 152 8.51 6.00 11.58
N GLU A 153 8.93 6.44 10.40
CA GLU A 153 8.22 7.40 9.58
C GLU A 153 7.61 6.71 8.34
N MET A 154 7.78 7.28 7.16
CA MET A 154 7.20 6.74 5.93
C MET A 154 7.94 5.50 5.40
N GLY A 155 9.21 5.32 5.77
CA GLY A 155 10.09 4.33 5.15
C GLY A 155 9.58 2.89 5.28
N ASN A 156 9.01 2.51 6.42
CA ASN A 156 8.41 1.20 6.59
C ASN A 156 6.87 1.22 6.56
N LEU A 157 6.24 2.33 6.87
CA LEU A 157 4.78 2.45 6.83
C LEU A 157 4.25 2.22 5.41
N PHE A 158 4.90 2.82 4.42
CA PHE A 158 4.56 2.65 3.02
C PHE A 158 5.17 1.37 2.44
N LYS A 159 4.38 0.69 1.62
CA LYS A 159 4.79 -0.51 0.88
C LYS A 159 4.72 -0.25 -0.62
N VAL A 160 5.57 -0.95 -1.34
CA VAL A 160 5.65 -0.87 -2.79
C VAL A 160 5.38 -2.24 -3.39
N LEU A 161 4.43 -2.27 -4.33
CA LEU A 161 4.08 -3.45 -5.10
C LEU A 161 4.12 -3.10 -6.57
N PHE A 162 4.77 -3.94 -7.36
CA PHE A 162 4.69 -3.87 -8.82
C PHE A 162 4.12 -5.17 -9.37
N ALA A 163 3.13 -5.05 -10.26
CA ALA A 163 2.55 -6.18 -10.95
C ALA A 163 2.52 -5.95 -12.46
N GLN A 164 2.74 -7.02 -13.22
CA GLN A 164 2.82 -7.00 -14.68
C GLN A 164 2.33 -8.32 -15.28
N LYS A 165 2.24 -8.36 -16.60
CA LYS A 165 1.98 -9.60 -17.33
C LYS A 165 3.12 -10.60 -17.10
N LYS A 166 2.80 -11.88 -16.95
CA LYS A 166 3.80 -12.96 -16.80
C LYS A 166 4.81 -12.98 -17.94
N GLY A 167 6.03 -13.35 -17.61
CA GLY A 167 7.13 -13.48 -18.58
C GLY A 167 7.91 -12.18 -18.83
N LYS A 168 7.58 -11.08 -18.19
CA LYS A 168 8.38 -9.85 -18.18
C LYS A 168 9.09 -9.70 -16.85
N LYS A 169 10.38 -9.30 -16.88
CA LYS A 169 11.14 -9.05 -15.64
C LYS A 169 11.44 -7.56 -15.53
N PHE A 170 10.63 -6.86 -14.75
CA PHE A 170 10.96 -5.51 -14.28
C PHE A 170 11.48 -5.62 -12.84
N LEU A 171 12.74 -5.26 -12.63
CA LEU A 171 13.41 -5.46 -11.34
C LEU A 171 13.94 -4.17 -10.71
N LEU A 172 13.80 -3.03 -11.39
CA LEU A 172 14.29 -1.74 -10.90
C LEU A 172 13.61 -1.40 -9.55
N GLY A 173 14.42 -1.15 -8.53
CA GLY A 173 13.93 -0.89 -7.16
C GLY A 173 13.49 -2.12 -6.36
N PHE A 174 13.51 -3.34 -6.96
CA PHE A 174 13.08 -4.60 -6.31
C PHE A 174 14.18 -5.65 -6.18
N LYS A 175 15.35 -5.42 -6.77
CA LYS A 175 16.52 -6.28 -6.62
C LYS A 175 17.19 -6.10 -5.29
#